data_e3a9c97d62f035aac7894aeb357c11d9
#
_entry.id   e3a9c97d62f035aac7894aeb357c11d9
#
_cell.length_a   1.000
_cell.length_b   1.000
_cell.length_c   1.000
_cell.angle_alpha   90.00
_cell.angle_beta   90.00
_cell.angle_gamma   90.00
#
_symmetry.space_group_name_H-M   'P 1'
#
loop_
_entity.id
_entity.type
_entity.pdbx_description
1 polymer ?
#
loop_
_entity_poly.entity_id
_entity_poly.type
_entity_poly.pdbx_seq_one_letter_code
_entity_poly.pdbx_strand_id
1 'polypeptide(L)'
;MPSINSNTSALYAVNASRKTDRDMDTSMQRLSTGLRITNAGDDASGAAISDRMTANIKGIEQSIRNAGDVISMAQVSEGALGEASSTLQRIRELAIQSASDVMSATERNYIQTEVSQLLAEFDRVTKDTTFNEINVLDGSFASRTFQIGIKKGESASVSVGSMRIDQLGAYQQSTDVDSTDFDASTGAKLVASATVANHVEDDTMTISGQLGTANVTVTAGETAKDIATNINNVFESTGVDASASTQLKFEGIAKSGSTGVVSVSFDLYGSNSTAVTISSSVNIGATTGASNLTELRDSINAYTAQTGVEALLSTDFSYLYLTQPEGYDIKIADVNFDMETASDAASTLVNGATTAGTTLLTVDSTSGMSTSDFINGAGIPAGTTISAINGAVLTLSNAITADIADDANISVGADRAFRITGMSEDLLTSGYQVDIVDTNHGGGNIDSAIVTGQVTMASSKQFTVNGDITKGLFTTNPGAATLNKLSGISVLTRQKSTDTLVVLDKAMDRINLERAKLGAIMSRMEKAVDNLSNVAMNTTASKGRIVDADFALESANLTRAQILQSSATAMIAQASKSMQTVLELLR
;
A
#
# COMPACT_ATOMS: atom_id res chain seq x y z
N MET A 1 -32.29 -2.13 -102.65
CA MET A 1 -33.41 -1.31 -103.19
C MET A 1 -33.85 -0.37 -102.08
N PRO A 2 -33.94 0.92 -102.28
CA PRO A 2 -34.51 1.81 -101.29
C PRO A 2 -36.03 1.53 -101.13
N SER A 3 -36.44 1.16 -99.92
CA SER A 3 -37.86 0.98 -99.59
C SER A 3 -38.49 2.36 -99.39
N ILE A 4 -39.58 2.63 -100.14
CA ILE A 4 -40.25 3.96 -100.16
C ILE A 4 -40.95 4.25 -98.79
N ASN A 5 -41.37 3.24 -98.06
CA ASN A 5 -42.13 3.41 -96.80
C ASN A 5 -41.30 3.33 -95.56
N SER A 6 -39.97 3.06 -95.59
CA SER A 6 -39.13 3.00 -94.43
C SER A 6 -37.72 3.56 -94.74
N ASN A 7 -37.37 4.69 -94.11
CA ASN A 7 -36.02 5.26 -94.22
C ASN A 7 -35.12 4.59 -93.20
N THR A 8 -34.56 3.42 -93.55
CA THR A 8 -33.69 2.64 -92.67
C THR A 8 -32.41 3.41 -92.26
N SER A 9 -31.85 4.23 -93.18
CA SER A 9 -30.67 5.07 -92.92
C SER A 9 -30.99 6.15 -91.89
N ALA A 10 -32.16 6.78 -91.95
CA ALA A 10 -32.57 7.74 -90.92
C ALA A 10 -32.80 7.05 -89.53
N LEU A 11 -33.44 5.85 -89.58
CA LEU A 11 -33.63 5.07 -88.31
C LEU A 11 -32.31 4.65 -87.66
N TYR A 12 -31.34 4.22 -88.46
CA TYR A 12 -29.99 3.95 -87.97
C TYR A 12 -29.34 5.21 -87.40
N ALA A 13 -29.44 6.35 -88.07
CA ALA A 13 -28.87 7.61 -87.58
C ALA A 13 -29.56 8.11 -86.29
N VAL A 14 -30.90 7.97 -86.18
CA VAL A 14 -31.64 8.29 -84.94
C VAL A 14 -31.24 7.37 -83.79
N ASN A 15 -31.09 6.08 -84.01
CA ASN A 15 -30.64 5.16 -82.99
C ASN A 15 -29.19 5.47 -82.56
N ALA A 16 -28.29 5.81 -83.50
CA ALA A 16 -26.95 6.26 -83.23
C ALA A 16 -26.96 7.57 -82.41
N SER A 17 -27.78 8.56 -82.78
CA SER A 17 -27.96 9.79 -82.00
C SER A 17 -28.43 9.52 -80.59
N ARG A 18 -29.46 8.71 -80.40
CA ARG A 18 -29.97 8.35 -79.04
C ARG A 18 -28.93 7.63 -78.20
N LYS A 19 -28.05 6.83 -78.78
CA LYS A 19 -26.93 6.20 -78.08
C LYS A 19 -25.91 7.24 -77.70
N THR A 20 -25.52 8.14 -78.57
CA THR A 20 -24.54 9.20 -78.31
C THR A 20 -25.07 10.20 -77.28
N ASP A 21 -26.35 10.53 -77.27
CA ASP A 21 -26.99 11.35 -76.23
C ASP A 21 -26.80 10.72 -74.85
N ARG A 22 -27.13 9.44 -74.74
CA ARG A 22 -26.92 8.72 -73.44
C ARG A 22 -25.46 8.66 -73.04
N ASP A 23 -24.53 8.43 -73.95
CA ASP A 23 -23.07 8.40 -73.69
C ASP A 23 -22.58 9.79 -73.23
N MET A 24 -23.13 10.87 -73.88
CA MET A 24 -22.84 12.27 -73.50
C MET A 24 -23.37 12.59 -72.09
N ASP A 25 -24.64 12.25 -71.80
CA ASP A 25 -25.27 12.45 -70.50
C ASP A 25 -24.48 11.71 -69.40
N THR A 26 -24.08 10.47 -69.65
CA THR A 26 -23.27 9.66 -68.72
C THR A 26 -21.90 10.30 -68.46
N SER A 27 -21.19 10.74 -69.50
CA SER A 27 -19.87 11.41 -69.35
C SER A 27 -20.01 12.76 -68.67
N MET A 28 -21.08 13.55 -68.95
CA MET A 28 -21.38 14.79 -68.23
C MET A 28 -21.66 14.54 -66.71
N GLN A 29 -22.46 13.51 -66.40
CA GLN A 29 -22.76 13.13 -65.03
C GLN A 29 -21.48 12.71 -64.28
N ARG A 30 -20.61 11.88 -64.86
CA ARG A 30 -19.33 11.44 -64.30
C ARG A 30 -18.36 12.58 -64.12
N LEU A 31 -18.26 13.51 -65.04
CA LEU A 31 -17.45 14.71 -64.94
C LEU A 31 -17.95 15.66 -63.84
N SER A 32 -19.28 15.80 -63.69
CA SER A 32 -19.90 16.64 -62.67
C SER A 32 -19.77 16.07 -61.27
N THR A 33 -19.90 14.75 -61.11
CA THR A 33 -19.80 14.07 -59.81
C THR A 33 -18.39 13.65 -59.43
N GLY A 34 -17.47 13.54 -60.41
CA GLY A 34 -16.13 12.94 -60.23
C GLY A 34 -16.16 11.43 -60.07
N LEU A 35 -17.33 10.78 -60.22
CA LEU A 35 -17.53 9.36 -59.95
C LEU A 35 -17.81 8.59 -61.25
N ARG A 36 -17.12 7.49 -61.44
CA ARG A 36 -17.34 6.53 -62.54
C ARG A 36 -18.63 5.74 -62.33
N ILE A 37 -18.93 5.38 -61.05
CA ILE A 37 -20.10 4.63 -60.65
C ILE A 37 -21.00 5.57 -59.84
N THR A 38 -22.10 6.02 -60.42
CA THR A 38 -23.07 6.90 -59.77
C THR A 38 -24.34 6.16 -59.37
N ASN A 39 -24.67 5.10 -60.10
CA ASN A 39 -25.87 4.28 -59.88
C ASN A 39 -25.53 2.79 -59.93
N ALA A 40 -26.35 1.95 -59.30
CA ALA A 40 -26.18 0.50 -59.35
C ALA A 40 -26.27 -0.08 -60.77
N GLY A 41 -26.86 0.68 -61.71
CA GLY A 41 -26.92 0.33 -63.13
C GLY A 41 -25.60 0.45 -63.87
N ASP A 42 -24.65 1.26 -63.37
CA ASP A 42 -23.31 1.42 -63.95
C ASP A 42 -22.42 0.21 -63.71
N ASP A 43 -22.40 -0.25 -62.43
CA ASP A 43 -21.70 -1.45 -61.96
C ASP A 43 -22.28 -1.86 -60.59
N ALA A 44 -23.17 -2.86 -60.56
CA ALA A 44 -23.85 -3.31 -59.36
C ALA A 44 -22.89 -3.91 -58.33
N SER A 45 -21.83 -4.56 -58.77
CA SER A 45 -20.83 -5.16 -57.90
C SER A 45 -19.89 -4.11 -57.31
N GLY A 46 -19.41 -3.18 -58.12
CA GLY A 46 -18.61 -2.05 -57.70
C GLY A 46 -19.33 -1.12 -56.73
N ALA A 47 -20.61 -0.84 -56.98
CA ALA A 47 -21.48 -0.06 -56.10
C ALA A 47 -21.61 -0.73 -54.72
N ALA A 48 -21.93 -2.02 -54.63
CA ALA A 48 -22.08 -2.74 -53.39
C ALA A 48 -20.77 -2.81 -52.58
N ILE A 49 -19.61 -2.97 -53.22
CA ILE A 49 -18.30 -2.94 -52.59
C ILE A 49 -18.01 -1.52 -52.06
N SER A 50 -18.26 -0.49 -52.85
CA SER A 50 -18.08 0.91 -52.46
C SER A 50 -18.93 1.31 -51.25
N ASP A 51 -20.18 0.89 -51.21
CA ASP A 51 -21.10 1.16 -50.08
C ASP A 51 -20.59 0.50 -48.80
N ARG A 52 -20.12 -0.75 -48.88
CA ARG A 52 -19.49 -1.45 -47.74
C ARG A 52 -18.20 -0.77 -47.30
N MET A 53 -17.35 -0.32 -48.25
CA MET A 53 -16.15 0.44 -47.90
C MET A 53 -16.50 1.78 -47.25
N THR A 54 -17.53 2.46 -47.72
CA THR A 54 -18.02 3.71 -47.13
C THR A 54 -18.51 3.50 -45.70
N ALA A 55 -19.27 2.44 -45.46
CA ALA A 55 -19.71 2.07 -44.10
C ALA A 55 -18.51 1.76 -43.16
N ASN A 56 -17.51 1.04 -43.69
CA ASN A 56 -16.28 0.75 -42.92
C ASN A 56 -15.50 2.03 -42.60
N ILE A 57 -15.31 2.95 -43.56
CA ILE A 57 -14.61 4.23 -43.33
C ILE A 57 -15.32 5.03 -42.24
N LYS A 58 -16.65 5.20 -42.33
CA LYS A 58 -17.44 5.90 -41.30
C LYS A 58 -17.34 5.21 -39.92
N GLY A 59 -17.30 3.88 -39.88
CA GLY A 59 -17.10 3.12 -38.66
C GLY A 59 -15.70 3.33 -38.05
N ILE A 60 -14.66 3.35 -38.89
CA ILE A 60 -13.27 3.63 -38.45
C ILE A 60 -13.16 5.06 -37.90
N GLU A 61 -13.72 6.05 -38.59
CA GLU A 61 -13.74 7.44 -38.14
C GLU A 61 -14.40 7.59 -36.76
N GLN A 62 -15.51 6.88 -36.52
CA GLN A 62 -16.16 6.87 -35.22
C GLN A 62 -15.27 6.17 -34.17
N SER A 63 -14.60 5.08 -34.55
CA SER A 63 -13.67 4.39 -33.65
C SER A 63 -12.46 5.26 -33.26
N ILE A 64 -11.95 6.08 -34.19
CA ILE A 64 -10.91 7.08 -33.91
C ILE A 64 -11.41 8.11 -32.90
N ARG A 65 -12.64 8.63 -33.06
CA ARG A 65 -13.21 9.56 -32.08
C ARG A 65 -13.38 8.91 -30.71
N ASN A 66 -13.90 7.69 -30.65
CA ASN A 66 -14.02 6.96 -29.39
C ASN A 66 -12.66 6.73 -28.70
N ALA A 67 -11.59 6.44 -29.46
CA ALA A 67 -10.25 6.33 -28.92
C ALA A 67 -9.71 7.69 -28.41
N GLY A 68 -10.02 8.78 -29.11
CA GLY A 68 -9.72 10.16 -28.66
C GLY A 68 -10.41 10.52 -27.34
N ASP A 69 -11.66 10.08 -27.15
CA ASP A 69 -12.38 10.27 -25.88
C ASP A 69 -11.68 9.53 -24.72
N VAL A 70 -11.17 8.31 -24.96
CA VAL A 70 -10.40 7.57 -23.96
C VAL A 70 -9.10 8.30 -23.60
N ILE A 71 -8.37 8.83 -24.59
CA ILE A 71 -7.16 9.60 -24.36
C ILE A 71 -7.47 10.84 -23.51
N SER A 72 -8.50 11.58 -23.88
CA SER A 72 -8.92 12.80 -23.16
C SER A 72 -9.32 12.50 -21.71
N MET A 73 -10.07 11.43 -21.47
CA MET A 73 -10.44 10.96 -20.15
C MET A 73 -9.20 10.58 -19.32
N ALA A 74 -8.24 9.85 -19.94
CA ALA A 74 -7.00 9.46 -19.27
C ALA A 74 -6.14 10.68 -18.91
N GLN A 75 -6.09 11.71 -19.76
CA GLN A 75 -5.39 12.97 -19.49
C GLN A 75 -6.02 13.75 -18.33
N VAL A 76 -7.35 13.83 -18.25
CA VAL A 76 -8.05 14.47 -17.13
C VAL A 76 -7.75 13.72 -15.83
N SER A 77 -7.81 12.39 -15.87
CA SER A 77 -7.51 11.55 -14.68
C SER A 77 -6.04 11.69 -14.26
N GLU A 78 -5.10 11.71 -15.21
CA GLU A 78 -3.68 11.85 -14.95
C GLU A 78 -3.33 13.23 -14.38
N GLY A 79 -3.95 14.30 -14.89
CA GLY A 79 -3.80 15.66 -14.34
C GLY A 79 -4.27 15.76 -12.89
N ALA A 80 -5.43 15.18 -12.57
CA ALA A 80 -5.96 15.16 -11.20
C ALA A 80 -5.09 14.30 -10.26
N LEU A 81 -4.55 13.17 -10.74
CA LEU A 81 -3.61 12.35 -9.97
C LEU A 81 -2.26 13.05 -9.76
N GLY A 82 -1.83 13.92 -10.68
CA GLY A 82 -0.67 14.77 -10.52
C GLY A 82 -0.85 15.76 -9.36
N GLU A 83 -2.00 16.42 -9.28
CA GLU A 83 -2.35 17.33 -8.17
C GLU A 83 -2.47 16.57 -6.85
N ALA A 84 -3.13 15.41 -6.87
CA ALA A 84 -3.23 14.53 -5.70
C ALA A 84 -1.84 14.10 -5.19
N SER A 85 -0.91 13.77 -6.09
CA SER A 85 0.46 13.41 -5.74
C SER A 85 1.22 14.58 -5.11
N SER A 86 1.07 15.81 -5.64
CA SER A 86 1.71 16.99 -5.06
C SER A 86 1.19 17.31 -3.66
N THR A 87 -0.11 17.11 -3.43
CA THR A 87 -0.72 17.26 -2.11
C THR A 87 -0.16 16.24 -1.11
N LEU A 88 -0.01 14.96 -1.50
CA LEU A 88 0.61 13.95 -0.62
C LEU A 88 2.09 14.27 -0.32
N GLN A 89 2.84 14.78 -1.29
CA GLN A 89 4.22 15.22 -1.06
C GLN A 89 4.27 16.35 -0.02
N ARG A 90 3.35 17.31 -0.08
CA ARG A 90 3.26 18.38 0.91
C ARG A 90 2.90 17.85 2.30
N ILE A 91 1.97 16.89 2.39
CA ILE A 91 1.65 16.23 3.67
C ILE A 91 2.88 15.47 4.20
N ARG A 92 3.65 14.83 3.31
CA ARG A 92 4.90 14.14 3.68
C ARG A 92 5.94 15.08 4.26
N GLU A 93 6.14 16.26 3.68
CA GLU A 93 7.02 17.31 4.23
C GLU A 93 6.60 17.70 5.65
N LEU A 94 5.30 17.94 5.85
CA LEU A 94 4.73 18.29 7.15
C LEU A 94 4.87 17.14 8.17
N ALA A 95 4.72 15.89 7.74
CA ALA A 95 4.93 14.72 8.61
C ALA A 95 6.40 14.60 9.04
N ILE A 96 7.36 14.80 8.13
CA ILE A 96 8.80 14.83 8.46
C ILE A 96 9.11 15.97 9.42
N GLN A 97 8.54 17.15 9.19
CA GLN A 97 8.71 18.29 10.10
C GLN A 97 8.17 17.97 11.50
N SER A 98 6.98 17.36 11.58
CA SER A 98 6.35 17.00 12.86
C SER A 98 7.05 15.83 13.57
N ALA A 99 7.78 14.98 12.84
CA ALA A 99 8.57 13.89 13.41
C ALA A 99 9.81 14.38 14.19
N SER A 100 10.19 15.65 14.02
CA SER A 100 11.35 16.22 14.74
C SER A 100 11.05 16.45 16.21
N ASP A 101 11.99 16.07 17.08
CA ASP A 101 11.86 16.21 18.56
C ASP A 101 11.88 17.66 19.05
N VAL A 102 12.32 18.59 18.22
CA VAL A 102 12.28 20.04 18.56
C VAL A 102 10.88 20.64 18.49
N MET A 103 9.90 19.90 17.93
CA MET A 103 8.51 20.37 17.79
C MET A 103 7.73 20.15 19.09
N SER A 104 7.11 21.23 19.57
CA SER A 104 6.17 21.17 20.69
C SER A 104 4.84 20.55 20.29
N ALA A 105 4.05 20.07 21.27
CA ALA A 105 2.71 19.53 21.03
C ALA A 105 1.78 20.60 20.37
N THR A 106 1.95 21.87 20.68
CA THR A 106 1.16 22.98 20.09
C THR A 106 1.51 23.17 18.61
N GLU A 107 2.79 23.13 18.25
CA GLU A 107 3.23 23.22 16.86
C GLU A 107 2.76 22.03 16.04
N ARG A 108 2.83 20.81 16.59
CA ARG A 108 2.26 19.62 15.95
C ARG A 108 0.74 19.76 15.72
N ASN A 109 0.00 20.38 16.63
CA ASN A 109 -1.42 20.68 16.42
C ASN A 109 -1.66 21.63 15.23
N TYR A 110 -0.79 22.64 15.04
CA TYR A 110 -0.89 23.52 13.88
C TYR A 110 -0.59 22.78 12.59
N ILE A 111 0.45 21.94 12.58
CA ILE A 111 0.77 21.07 11.43
C ILE A 111 -0.39 20.09 11.16
N GLN A 112 -0.99 19.48 12.16
CA GLN A 112 -2.16 18.61 11.99
C GLN A 112 -3.34 19.33 11.35
N THR A 113 -3.54 20.60 11.69
CA THR A 113 -4.60 21.42 11.07
C THR A 113 -4.33 21.61 9.57
N GLU A 114 -3.07 21.93 9.17
CA GLU A 114 -2.70 22.03 7.75
C GLU A 114 -2.86 20.69 7.03
N VAL A 115 -2.40 19.60 7.63
CA VAL A 115 -2.57 18.23 7.09
C VAL A 115 -4.05 17.90 6.87
N SER A 116 -4.92 18.28 7.82
CA SER A 116 -6.36 18.02 7.69
C SER A 116 -7.00 18.80 6.52
N GLN A 117 -6.55 20.04 6.26
CA GLN A 117 -7.01 20.83 5.12
C GLN A 117 -6.50 20.24 3.79
N LEU A 118 -5.25 19.79 3.73
CA LEU A 118 -4.70 19.14 2.56
C LEU A 118 -5.39 17.81 2.25
N LEU A 119 -5.75 17.03 3.28
CA LEU A 119 -6.54 15.80 3.10
C LEU A 119 -7.94 16.10 2.57
N ALA A 120 -8.59 17.18 3.04
CA ALA A 120 -9.89 17.60 2.52
C ALA A 120 -9.80 18.03 1.05
N GLU A 121 -8.73 18.74 0.66
CA GLU A 121 -8.49 19.10 -0.74
C GLU A 121 -8.19 17.87 -1.60
N PHE A 122 -7.39 16.93 -1.10
CA PHE A 122 -7.14 15.65 -1.77
C PHE A 122 -8.45 14.88 -2.02
N ASP A 123 -9.32 14.77 -1.00
CA ASP A 123 -10.63 14.10 -1.13
C ASP A 123 -11.51 14.82 -2.16
N ARG A 124 -11.51 16.16 -2.17
CA ARG A 124 -12.22 16.96 -3.16
C ARG A 124 -11.73 16.65 -4.57
N VAL A 125 -10.42 16.69 -4.80
CA VAL A 125 -9.84 16.40 -6.14
C VAL A 125 -10.21 15.00 -6.60
N THR A 126 -10.08 14.00 -5.75
CA THR A 126 -10.34 12.59 -6.12
C THR A 126 -11.83 12.26 -6.28
N LYS A 127 -12.72 13.03 -5.63
CA LYS A 127 -14.16 12.83 -5.66
C LYS A 127 -14.85 13.62 -6.75
N ASP A 128 -14.43 14.87 -6.95
CA ASP A 128 -15.12 15.81 -7.84
C ASP A 128 -14.57 15.82 -9.28
N THR A 129 -13.43 15.12 -9.54
CA THR A 129 -12.90 15.03 -10.90
C THR A 129 -13.81 14.18 -11.77
N THR A 130 -14.42 14.85 -12.77
CA THR A 130 -15.35 14.22 -13.70
C THR A 130 -14.89 14.36 -15.15
N PHE A 131 -15.24 13.39 -15.97
CA PHE A 131 -15.17 13.47 -17.43
C PHE A 131 -16.56 13.15 -17.99
N ASN A 132 -17.15 14.08 -18.72
CA ASN A 132 -18.51 13.97 -19.24
C ASN A 132 -19.53 13.53 -18.16
N GLU A 133 -19.52 14.23 -17.01
CA GLU A 133 -20.37 13.98 -15.82
C GLU A 133 -20.16 12.63 -15.13
N ILE A 134 -19.12 11.88 -15.51
CA ILE A 134 -18.77 10.61 -14.88
C ILE A 134 -17.53 10.81 -14.00
N ASN A 135 -17.59 10.45 -12.73
CA ASN A 135 -16.45 10.46 -11.85
C ASN A 135 -15.42 9.44 -12.31
N VAL A 136 -14.14 9.85 -12.35
CA VAL A 136 -13.07 9.00 -12.90
C VAL A 136 -12.14 8.42 -11.84
N LEU A 137 -12.10 8.98 -10.60
CA LEU A 137 -11.17 8.61 -9.54
C LEU A 137 -11.83 8.05 -8.27
N ASP A 138 -13.15 8.07 -8.18
CA ASP A 138 -13.90 7.64 -6.98
C ASP A 138 -14.10 6.11 -6.87
N GLY A 139 -13.67 5.37 -7.90
CA GLY A 139 -13.86 3.91 -8.02
C GLY A 139 -15.12 3.49 -8.76
N SER A 140 -16.01 4.42 -9.14
CA SER A 140 -17.20 4.12 -9.96
C SER A 140 -16.84 3.83 -11.43
N PHE A 141 -15.63 4.23 -11.84
CA PHE A 141 -15.08 3.98 -13.18
C PHE A 141 -14.42 2.58 -13.26
N ALA A 142 -15.11 1.56 -12.77
CA ALA A 142 -14.63 0.19 -12.81
C ALA A 142 -15.01 -0.45 -14.14
N SER A 143 -14.01 -0.77 -14.99
CA SER A 143 -14.17 -1.57 -16.22
C SER A 143 -15.16 -0.98 -17.24
N ARG A 144 -14.89 0.23 -17.74
CA ARG A 144 -15.63 0.80 -18.86
C ARG A 144 -15.06 0.30 -20.18
N THR A 145 -15.97 -0.08 -21.10
CA THR A 145 -15.61 -0.63 -22.40
C THR A 145 -15.86 0.39 -23.50
N PHE A 146 -14.83 0.71 -24.27
CA PHE A 146 -14.88 1.61 -25.42
C PHE A 146 -14.74 0.83 -26.71
N GLN A 147 -15.64 1.03 -27.67
CA GLN A 147 -15.56 0.40 -28.98
C GLN A 147 -14.55 1.14 -29.85
N ILE A 148 -13.41 0.48 -30.13
CA ILE A 148 -12.27 1.03 -30.89
C ILE A 148 -12.06 0.37 -32.26
N GLY A 149 -13.01 -0.41 -32.71
CA GLY A 149 -13.01 -1.05 -34.05
C GLY A 149 -14.40 -1.19 -34.58
N ILE A 150 -14.50 -1.65 -35.84
CA ILE A 150 -15.77 -1.74 -36.58
C ILE A 150 -16.52 -3.06 -36.36
N LYS A 151 -15.85 -4.07 -35.80
CA LYS A 151 -16.44 -5.39 -35.56
C LYS A 151 -16.82 -5.58 -34.10
N LYS A 152 -17.75 -6.48 -33.84
CA LYS A 152 -18.12 -6.91 -32.51
C LYS A 152 -16.90 -7.51 -31.79
N GLY A 153 -16.62 -7.01 -30.59
CA GLY A 153 -15.48 -7.47 -29.77
C GLY A 153 -14.17 -6.67 -29.95
N GLU A 154 -14.12 -5.76 -30.93
CA GLU A 154 -12.97 -4.84 -31.07
C GLU A 154 -13.11 -3.65 -30.12
N SER A 155 -12.97 -3.93 -28.82
CA SER A 155 -13.14 -2.94 -27.75
C SER A 155 -11.93 -2.90 -26.82
N ALA A 156 -11.70 -1.76 -26.19
CA ALA A 156 -10.76 -1.60 -25.10
C ALA A 156 -11.50 -1.41 -23.78
N SER A 157 -11.12 -2.20 -22.78
CA SER A 157 -11.58 -2.00 -21.41
C SER A 157 -10.58 -1.10 -20.69
N VAL A 158 -11.10 -0.08 -20.03
CA VAL A 158 -10.35 0.86 -19.19
C VAL A 158 -10.96 0.85 -17.81
N SER A 159 -10.13 0.72 -16.79
CA SER A 159 -10.54 0.79 -15.40
C SER A 159 -9.59 1.71 -14.63
N VAL A 160 -10.14 2.56 -13.79
CA VAL A 160 -9.39 3.39 -12.84
C VAL A 160 -9.82 2.96 -11.44
N GLY A 161 -8.83 2.66 -10.59
CA GLY A 161 -9.08 2.27 -9.21
C GLY A 161 -9.57 3.45 -8.38
N SER A 162 -10.22 3.17 -7.25
CA SER A 162 -10.58 4.21 -6.28
C SER A 162 -9.34 4.84 -5.67
N MET A 163 -9.28 6.17 -5.72
CA MET A 163 -8.22 7.00 -5.11
C MET A 163 -8.74 7.82 -3.92
N ARG A 164 -9.88 7.44 -3.35
CA ARG A 164 -10.46 8.11 -2.20
C ARG A 164 -9.63 7.88 -0.95
N ILE A 165 -9.62 8.86 -0.05
CA ILE A 165 -8.86 8.82 1.21
C ILE A 165 -9.24 7.67 2.16
N ASP A 166 -10.45 7.12 2.03
CA ASP A 166 -10.94 5.98 2.80
C ASP A 166 -10.57 4.62 2.20
N GLN A 167 -10.03 4.60 0.98
CA GLN A 167 -9.61 3.40 0.25
C GLN A 167 -8.13 3.41 -0.15
N LEU A 168 -7.48 4.54 0.07
CA LEU A 168 -6.06 4.74 -0.16
C LEU A 168 -5.33 4.69 1.18
N GLY A 169 -4.13 4.11 1.18
CA GLY A 169 -3.32 3.96 2.38
C GLY A 169 -2.37 2.78 2.28
N ALA A 170 -1.84 2.35 3.41
CA ALA A 170 -0.99 1.18 3.54
C ALA A 170 -1.78 -0.01 4.07
N TYR A 171 -1.70 -1.15 3.40
CA TYR A 171 -2.08 -2.42 4.01
C TYR A 171 -0.94 -2.85 4.91
N GLN A 172 -1.22 -3.04 6.19
CA GLN A 172 -0.23 -3.36 7.20
C GLN A 172 -0.61 -4.61 7.96
N GLN A 173 0.40 -5.38 8.33
CA GLN A 173 0.34 -6.49 9.26
C GLN A 173 1.60 -6.47 10.11
N SER A 174 1.44 -6.39 11.41
CA SER A 174 2.56 -6.45 12.34
C SER A 174 2.66 -7.83 12.97
N THR A 175 3.87 -8.22 13.35
CA THR A 175 4.03 -9.33 14.30
C THR A 175 3.50 -8.88 15.64
N ASP A 176 2.95 -9.81 16.41
CA ASP A 176 2.51 -9.48 17.76
C ASP A 176 3.74 -9.24 18.63
N VAL A 177 3.64 -8.27 19.53
CA VAL A 177 4.55 -8.18 20.68
C VAL A 177 4.01 -9.18 21.66
N ASP A 178 4.50 -10.42 21.60
CA ASP A 178 3.87 -11.48 22.37
C ASP A 178 3.99 -11.26 23.87
N SER A 179 2.82 -11.21 24.48
CA SER A 179 2.67 -11.14 25.93
C SER A 179 2.75 -12.52 26.60
N THR A 180 2.79 -13.61 25.82
CA THR A 180 2.63 -14.97 26.38
C THR A 180 3.94 -15.69 26.61
N ASP A 181 5.02 -15.21 26.04
CA ASP A 181 6.29 -15.93 26.03
C ASP A 181 7.35 -15.46 27.03
N PHE A 182 7.06 -14.44 27.79
CA PHE A 182 7.69 -14.32 29.09
C PHE A 182 6.98 -15.29 30.04
N ASP A 183 7.24 -16.57 29.88
CA ASP A 183 6.66 -17.56 30.75
C ASP A 183 7.23 -17.41 32.16
N ALA A 184 6.47 -16.76 33.01
CA ALA A 184 6.73 -16.70 34.44
C ALA A 184 6.75 -18.11 35.07
N SER A 185 6.24 -19.12 34.37
CA SER A 185 6.22 -20.50 34.84
C SER A 185 7.51 -21.26 34.58
N THR A 186 8.33 -20.82 33.61
CA THR A 186 9.59 -21.50 33.26
C THR A 186 10.86 -20.74 33.71
N GLY A 187 10.73 -19.61 34.42
CA GLY A 187 11.89 -18.79 34.84
C GLY A 187 12.72 -18.37 33.64
N ALA A 188 12.10 -18.23 32.51
CA ALA A 188 12.78 -18.19 31.25
C ALA A 188 13.26 -16.81 30.94
N LYS A 189 14.45 -16.80 30.55
CA LYS A 189 15.23 -15.85 29.78
C LYS A 189 15.48 -14.51 30.42
N LEU A 190 15.79 -14.60 31.65
CA LEU A 190 16.46 -13.64 32.43
C LEU A 190 17.91 -14.11 32.49
N VAL A 191 18.72 -13.69 31.57
CA VAL A 191 20.09 -14.17 31.53
C VAL A 191 21.01 -13.03 31.20
N ALA A 192 21.87 -12.79 32.14
CA ALA A 192 22.97 -11.87 32.17
C ALA A 192 24.00 -12.12 31.07
N SER A 193 23.64 -12.11 29.79
CA SER A 193 24.65 -12.21 28.75
C SER A 193 24.09 -11.81 27.36
N ALA A 194 24.91 -11.10 26.59
CA ALA A 194 24.67 -10.82 25.16
C ALA A 194 24.47 -12.08 24.29
N THR A 195 24.87 -13.25 24.81
CA THR A 195 24.84 -14.51 24.06
C THR A 195 23.53 -15.26 24.17
N VAL A 196 22.56 -14.81 24.96
CA VAL A 196 21.27 -15.48 25.07
C VAL A 196 20.39 -15.05 23.95
N ALA A 197 19.87 -16.05 23.23
CA ALA A 197 18.91 -15.86 22.15
C ALA A 197 17.58 -15.32 22.71
N ASN A 198 16.91 -14.50 21.92
CA ASN A 198 15.54 -14.06 22.17
C ASN A 198 14.57 -15.25 22.03
N HIS A 199 13.29 -14.99 22.12
CA HIS A 199 12.24 -16.01 22.13
C HIS A 199 11.84 -16.52 20.75
N VAL A 200 12.29 -15.89 19.67
CA VAL A 200 11.96 -16.30 18.30
C VAL A 200 12.44 -17.74 18.04
N GLU A 201 11.54 -18.59 17.60
CA GLU A 201 11.82 -19.98 17.19
C GLU A 201 11.90 -20.12 15.66
N ASP A 202 12.41 -21.27 15.20
CA ASP A 202 12.44 -21.58 13.76
C ASP A 202 11.01 -21.62 13.19
N ASP A 203 10.73 -20.80 12.18
CA ASP A 203 9.45 -20.75 11.46
C ASP A 203 9.65 -20.55 9.95
N THR A 204 8.63 -20.90 9.18
CA THR A 204 8.56 -20.58 7.75
C THR A 204 7.25 -19.85 7.47
N MET A 205 7.36 -18.55 7.40
CA MET A 205 6.25 -17.66 7.12
C MET A 205 5.99 -17.58 5.62
N THR A 206 4.74 -17.71 5.19
CA THR A 206 4.32 -17.57 3.79
C THR A 206 3.65 -16.22 3.59
N ILE A 207 4.20 -15.38 2.71
CA ILE A 207 3.65 -14.07 2.34
C ILE A 207 3.08 -14.15 0.94
N SER A 208 1.79 -13.88 0.80
CA SER A 208 1.08 -13.81 -0.50
C SER A 208 0.67 -12.37 -0.79
N GLY A 209 1.41 -11.71 -1.65
CA GLY A 209 1.18 -10.32 -2.05
C GLY A 209 0.67 -10.20 -3.49
N GLN A 210 0.65 -8.96 -4.01
CA GLN A 210 0.13 -8.68 -5.35
C GLN A 210 0.98 -9.24 -6.50
N LEU A 211 2.29 -9.44 -6.29
CA LEU A 211 3.21 -9.93 -7.32
C LEU A 211 3.31 -11.45 -7.31
N GLY A 212 3.04 -12.09 -6.18
CA GLY A 212 3.09 -13.54 -6.02
C GLY A 212 3.18 -13.96 -4.57
N THR A 213 3.61 -15.18 -4.35
CA THR A 213 3.77 -15.79 -3.03
C THR A 213 5.22 -16.22 -2.83
N ALA A 214 5.77 -15.93 -1.65
CA ALA A 214 7.11 -16.37 -1.25
C ALA A 214 7.10 -16.88 0.19
N ASN A 215 8.03 -17.77 0.48
CA ASN A 215 8.29 -18.25 1.83
C ASN A 215 9.49 -17.51 2.41
N VAL A 216 9.35 -17.05 3.64
CA VAL A 216 10.39 -16.40 4.44
C VAL A 216 10.74 -17.34 5.57
N THR A 217 11.99 -17.75 5.65
CA THR A 217 12.49 -18.59 6.74
C THR A 217 12.95 -17.65 7.88
N VAL A 218 12.50 -17.95 9.07
CA VAL A 218 12.91 -17.30 10.31
C VAL A 218 13.69 -18.34 11.11
N THR A 219 14.85 -17.97 11.61
CA THR A 219 15.73 -18.84 12.40
C THR A 219 15.64 -18.48 13.88
N ALA A 220 15.71 -19.46 14.73
CA ALA A 220 15.64 -19.26 16.19
C ALA A 220 16.68 -18.22 16.67
N GLY A 221 16.20 -17.22 17.40
CA GLY A 221 17.03 -16.14 17.94
C GLY A 221 17.31 -14.99 16.97
N GLU A 222 16.71 -14.97 15.79
CA GLU A 222 16.78 -13.80 14.89
C GLU A 222 16.13 -12.57 15.51
N THR A 223 16.73 -11.40 15.29
CA THR A 223 16.15 -10.12 15.69
C THR A 223 15.04 -9.71 14.74
N ALA A 224 14.16 -8.81 15.17
CA ALA A 224 13.13 -8.25 14.28
C ALA A 224 13.74 -7.59 13.02
N LYS A 225 14.95 -7.01 13.14
CA LYS A 225 15.71 -6.49 12.00
C LYS A 225 16.07 -7.56 10.98
N ASP A 226 16.55 -8.72 11.43
CA ASP A 226 16.93 -9.82 10.55
C ASP A 226 15.70 -10.36 9.82
N ILE A 227 14.58 -10.54 10.55
CA ILE A 227 13.29 -10.97 9.97
C ILE A 227 12.79 -9.96 8.94
N ALA A 228 12.83 -8.65 9.24
CA ALA A 228 12.44 -7.62 8.28
C ALA A 228 13.34 -7.64 7.04
N THR A 229 14.64 -7.90 7.20
CA THR A 229 15.58 -8.07 6.08
C THR A 229 15.22 -9.28 5.23
N ASN A 230 14.89 -10.42 5.86
CA ASN A 230 14.46 -11.63 5.14
C ASN A 230 13.17 -11.41 4.35
N ILE A 231 12.21 -10.62 4.89
CA ILE A 231 10.99 -10.23 4.17
C ILE A 231 11.33 -9.30 3.00
N ASN A 232 12.20 -8.32 3.19
CA ASN A 232 12.61 -7.38 2.15
C ASN A 232 13.38 -8.07 1.00
N ASN A 233 14.09 -9.16 1.27
CA ASN A 233 14.73 -9.96 0.23
C ASN A 233 13.76 -10.62 -0.75
N VAL A 234 12.50 -10.81 -0.35
CA VAL A 234 11.44 -11.35 -1.22
C VAL A 234 10.47 -10.29 -1.73
N PHE A 235 10.78 -8.99 -1.54
CA PHE A 235 9.96 -7.87 -1.99
C PHE A 235 9.61 -7.94 -3.48
N GLU A 236 10.58 -8.22 -4.35
CA GLU A 236 10.34 -8.31 -5.80
C GLU A 236 9.35 -9.41 -6.19
N SER A 237 9.20 -10.44 -5.34
CA SER A 237 8.28 -11.56 -5.57
C SER A 237 6.91 -11.34 -4.96
N THR A 238 6.80 -10.54 -3.89
CA THR A 238 5.56 -10.37 -3.12
C THR A 238 4.97 -8.96 -3.25
N GLY A 239 5.81 -7.94 -3.38
CA GLY A 239 5.41 -6.53 -3.29
C GLY A 239 5.08 -6.08 -1.86
N VAL A 240 5.63 -6.79 -0.87
CA VAL A 240 5.50 -6.49 0.56
C VAL A 240 6.86 -6.15 1.12
N ASP A 241 7.01 -4.98 1.71
CA ASP A 241 8.20 -4.56 2.46
C ASP A 241 7.95 -4.64 3.96
N ALA A 242 9.01 -4.65 4.72
CA ALA A 242 8.96 -4.73 6.17
C ALA A 242 9.91 -3.73 6.82
N SER A 243 9.48 -3.15 7.92
CA SER A 243 10.27 -2.39 8.86
C SER A 243 10.25 -3.07 10.22
N ALA A 244 11.27 -2.82 11.02
CA ALA A 244 11.35 -3.36 12.38
C ALA A 244 11.70 -2.26 13.35
N SER A 245 11.16 -2.32 14.55
CA SER A 245 11.53 -1.45 15.67
C SER A 245 11.34 -2.19 16.97
N THR A 246 12.15 -1.86 17.99
CA THR A 246 11.99 -2.42 19.33
C THR A 246 11.66 -1.29 20.28
N GLN A 247 10.60 -1.47 21.04
CA GLN A 247 10.15 -0.47 22.00
C GLN A 247 9.81 -1.12 23.33
N LEU A 248 10.21 -0.47 24.39
CA LEU A 248 9.85 -0.88 25.74
C LEU A 248 9.55 0.33 26.61
N LYS A 249 8.70 0.13 27.59
CA LYS A 249 8.43 1.05 28.68
C LYS A 249 9.22 0.59 29.89
N PHE A 250 10.00 1.50 30.44
CA PHE A 250 10.82 1.28 31.61
C PHE A 250 10.28 2.12 32.76
N GLU A 251 9.74 1.49 33.78
CA GLU A 251 9.11 2.14 34.92
C GLU A 251 9.99 1.96 36.18
N GLY A 252 10.28 3.07 36.85
CA GLY A 252 10.83 3.01 38.18
C GLY A 252 9.76 2.59 39.18
N ILE A 253 10.03 1.54 39.95
CA ILE A 253 9.11 1.09 40.99
C ILE A 253 9.59 1.67 42.31
N ALA A 254 8.80 2.58 42.88
CA ALA A 254 9.04 3.13 44.19
C ALA A 254 8.71 2.10 45.29
N LYS A 255 9.57 2.00 46.28
CA LYS A 255 9.26 1.32 47.53
C LYS A 255 8.24 2.17 48.30
N SER A 256 7.16 1.57 48.75
CA SER A 256 6.20 2.25 49.62
C SER A 256 6.89 2.73 50.91
N GLY A 257 6.97 4.04 51.08
CA GLY A 257 7.52 4.67 52.30
C GLY A 257 8.99 5.07 52.25
N SER A 258 9.73 4.80 51.16
CA SER A 258 11.13 5.24 51.01
C SER A 258 11.22 6.40 50.02
N THR A 259 11.91 7.48 50.41
CA THR A 259 12.26 8.59 49.53
C THR A 259 13.78 8.75 49.56
N GLY A 260 14.41 8.92 48.41
CA GLY A 260 15.86 9.15 48.37
C GLY A 260 16.42 9.00 46.96
N VAL A 261 17.69 9.28 46.85
CA VAL A 261 18.46 9.07 45.63
C VAL A 261 19.07 7.67 45.69
N VAL A 262 18.84 6.88 44.67
CA VAL A 262 19.34 5.52 44.49
C VAL A 262 20.28 5.50 43.30
N SER A 263 21.47 4.93 43.47
CA SER A 263 22.36 4.65 42.35
C SER A 263 21.90 3.38 41.64
N VAL A 264 21.79 3.48 40.33
CA VAL A 264 21.36 2.40 39.45
C VAL A 264 22.46 2.13 38.46
N SER A 265 22.82 0.88 38.26
CA SER A 265 23.68 0.48 37.17
C SER A 265 23.14 -0.78 36.48
N PHE A 266 23.28 -0.86 35.18
CA PHE A 266 22.93 -2.04 34.38
C PHE A 266 23.70 -2.04 33.05
N ASP A 267 23.82 -3.18 32.46
CA ASP A 267 24.40 -3.38 31.16
C ASP A 267 23.34 -3.30 30.08
N LEU A 268 23.49 -2.34 29.15
CA LEU A 268 22.56 -2.11 28.01
C LEU A 268 23.15 -2.65 26.71
N TYR A 269 22.33 -3.43 26.01
CA TYR A 269 22.60 -3.91 24.68
C TYR A 269 21.46 -3.48 23.75
N GLY A 270 21.83 -3.19 22.53
CA GLY A 270 20.94 -2.89 21.40
C GLY A 270 21.60 -3.35 20.11
N SER A 271 22.15 -2.45 19.30
CA SER A 271 22.95 -2.80 18.13
C SER A 271 24.39 -3.24 18.46
N ASN A 272 24.83 -3.05 19.70
CA ASN A 272 26.15 -3.43 20.19
C ASN A 272 26.19 -4.89 20.66
N SER A 273 27.32 -5.58 20.40
CA SER A 273 27.56 -6.95 20.87
C SER A 273 28.28 -7.00 22.23
N THR A 274 28.86 -5.88 22.67
CA THR A 274 29.54 -5.75 23.99
C THR A 274 28.73 -4.85 24.89
N ALA A 275 28.57 -5.22 26.14
CA ALA A 275 27.83 -4.45 27.13
C ALA A 275 28.26 -2.98 27.18
N VAL A 276 27.32 -2.10 27.34
CA VAL A 276 27.54 -0.71 27.74
C VAL A 276 26.93 -0.52 29.11
N THR A 277 27.77 -0.37 30.13
CA THR A 277 27.29 -0.17 31.48
C THR A 277 26.75 1.26 31.65
N ILE A 278 25.47 1.35 31.92
CA ILE A 278 24.76 2.59 32.24
C ILE A 278 24.80 2.74 33.77
N SER A 279 25.27 3.87 34.24
CA SER A 279 25.23 4.21 35.66
C SER A 279 24.57 5.58 35.84
N SER A 280 23.60 5.64 36.74
CA SER A 280 22.81 6.85 36.97
C SER A 280 22.29 6.90 38.39
N SER A 281 21.92 8.08 38.85
CA SER A 281 21.17 8.27 40.10
C SER A 281 19.70 8.53 39.77
N VAL A 282 18.82 7.84 40.48
CA VAL A 282 17.37 7.99 40.33
C VAL A 282 16.77 8.51 41.62
N ASN A 283 16.03 9.59 41.54
CA ASN A 283 15.30 10.09 42.70
C ASN A 283 13.98 9.36 42.87
N ILE A 284 13.86 8.53 43.90
CA ILE A 284 12.64 7.75 44.17
C ILE A 284 11.71 8.58 45.07
N GLY A 285 10.48 8.81 44.57
CA GLY A 285 9.42 9.49 45.33
C GLY A 285 8.70 8.57 46.32
N ALA A 286 7.98 9.16 47.28
CA ALA A 286 7.27 8.44 48.35
C ALA A 286 6.08 7.59 47.88
N THR A 287 5.68 7.71 46.63
CA THR A 287 4.55 6.96 46.03
C THR A 287 4.94 6.35 44.69
N THR A 288 4.37 5.20 44.36
CA THR A 288 4.58 4.55 43.07
C THR A 288 4.29 5.54 41.92
N GLY A 289 5.25 5.68 41.01
CA GLY A 289 5.14 6.62 39.88
C GLY A 289 5.64 8.04 40.14
N ALA A 290 6.19 8.34 41.34
CA ALA A 290 6.78 9.65 41.65
C ALA A 290 8.32 9.70 41.50
N SER A 291 8.91 8.70 40.84
CA SER A 291 10.35 8.67 40.57
C SER A 291 10.71 9.64 39.46
N ASN A 292 11.85 10.34 39.58
CA ASN A 292 12.35 11.19 38.51
C ASN A 292 13.47 10.47 37.75
N LEU A 293 13.20 10.09 36.51
CA LEU A 293 14.12 9.33 35.66
C LEU A 293 14.92 10.20 34.68
N THR A 294 14.99 11.52 34.91
CA THR A 294 15.67 12.45 33.99
C THR A 294 17.15 12.12 33.80
N GLU A 295 17.88 11.87 34.92
CA GLU A 295 19.30 11.55 34.84
C GLU A 295 19.56 10.19 34.19
N LEU A 296 18.65 9.22 34.38
CA LEU A 296 18.74 7.93 33.74
C LEU A 296 18.53 8.06 32.23
N ARG A 297 17.54 8.87 31.78
CA ARG A 297 17.35 9.20 30.35
C ARG A 297 18.63 9.77 29.74
N ASP A 298 19.25 10.76 30.42
CA ASP A 298 20.45 11.42 29.91
C ASP A 298 21.65 10.47 29.86
N SER A 299 21.76 9.58 30.83
CA SER A 299 22.79 8.54 30.86
C SER A 299 22.63 7.52 29.75
N ILE A 300 21.42 7.06 29.45
CA ILE A 300 21.14 6.16 28.31
C ILE A 300 21.44 6.87 27.00
N ASN A 301 20.94 8.11 26.82
CA ASN A 301 21.12 8.88 25.60
C ASN A 301 22.58 9.27 25.32
N ALA A 302 23.43 9.34 26.32
CA ALA A 302 24.87 9.55 26.14
C ALA A 302 25.54 8.40 25.35
N TYR A 303 24.95 7.21 25.39
CA TYR A 303 25.45 6.02 24.68
C TYR A 303 24.62 5.59 23.49
N THR A 304 23.65 6.39 23.02
CA THR A 304 22.82 6.08 21.85
C THR A 304 23.66 5.76 20.62
N ALA A 305 24.77 6.48 20.40
CA ALA A 305 25.67 6.21 19.26
C ALA A 305 26.32 4.80 19.30
N GLN A 306 26.40 4.16 20.46
CA GLN A 306 26.97 2.82 20.62
C GLN A 306 25.90 1.74 20.67
N THR A 307 24.79 2.01 21.36
CA THR A 307 23.72 1.03 21.60
C THR A 307 22.60 1.10 20.54
N GLY A 308 22.46 2.24 19.85
CA GLY A 308 21.31 2.52 18.99
C GLY A 308 20.00 2.73 19.76
N VAL A 309 20.04 2.72 21.11
CA VAL A 309 18.85 2.87 21.95
C VAL A 309 18.68 4.34 22.33
N GLU A 310 17.49 4.87 22.10
CA GLU A 310 17.05 6.20 22.50
C GLU A 310 16.08 6.11 23.67
N ALA A 311 16.24 6.99 24.66
CA ALA A 311 15.36 7.09 25.81
C ALA A 311 14.53 8.38 25.76
N LEU A 312 13.21 8.25 25.80
CA LEU A 312 12.24 9.33 25.87
C LEU A 312 11.54 9.32 27.22
N LEU A 313 11.54 10.46 27.92
CA LEU A 313 10.91 10.59 29.22
C LEU A 313 9.42 10.91 29.08
N SER A 314 8.60 10.27 29.91
CA SER A 314 7.17 10.61 30.03
C SER A 314 6.96 12.03 30.55
N THR A 315 5.79 12.60 30.31
CA THR A 315 5.44 13.97 30.73
C THR A 315 5.40 14.16 32.24
N ASP A 316 5.19 13.08 32.99
CA ASP A 316 5.17 13.04 34.45
C ASP A 316 6.51 12.61 35.07
N PHE A 317 7.54 12.37 34.23
CA PHE A 317 8.90 11.95 34.63
C PHE A 317 8.99 10.57 35.28
N SER A 318 7.92 9.79 35.30
CA SER A 318 7.79 8.54 36.05
C SER A 318 8.27 7.30 35.28
N TYR A 319 8.34 7.36 33.96
CA TYR A 319 8.79 6.26 33.13
C TYR A 319 9.51 6.74 31.86
N LEU A 320 10.32 5.85 31.31
CA LEU A 320 11.03 6.05 30.05
C LEU A 320 10.45 5.11 28.99
N TYR A 321 10.35 5.60 27.77
CA TYR A 321 10.27 4.75 26.60
C TYR A 321 11.67 4.59 26.03
N LEU A 322 12.13 3.34 25.90
CA LEU A 322 13.36 3.03 25.20
C LEU A 322 12.98 2.52 23.82
N THR A 323 13.58 3.11 22.79
CA THR A 323 13.31 2.79 21.40
C THR A 323 14.60 2.43 20.68
N GLN A 324 14.60 1.31 19.97
CA GLN A 324 15.65 0.91 19.05
C GLN A 324 15.04 0.86 17.64
N PRO A 325 15.31 1.88 16.78
CA PRO A 325 14.56 2.09 15.52
C PRO A 325 14.90 1.11 14.41
N GLU A 326 15.98 0.33 14.54
CA GLU A 326 16.38 -0.66 13.55
C GLU A 326 15.84 -2.08 13.83
N GLY A 327 15.20 -2.31 15.00
CA GLY A 327 14.62 -3.60 15.36
C GLY A 327 15.62 -4.62 15.94
N TYR A 328 16.77 -4.16 16.45
CA TYR A 328 17.60 -5.01 17.30
C TYR A 328 16.92 -5.23 18.65
N ASP A 329 17.16 -6.37 19.27
CA ASP A 329 16.68 -6.61 20.62
C ASP A 329 17.26 -5.61 21.62
N ILE A 330 16.44 -5.12 22.53
CA ILE A 330 16.93 -4.37 23.68
C ILE A 330 17.13 -5.35 24.84
N LYS A 331 18.38 -5.50 25.27
CA LYS A 331 18.72 -6.35 26.41
C LYS A 331 19.23 -5.47 27.54
N ILE A 332 18.67 -5.67 28.70
CA ILE A 332 19.09 -5.03 29.97
C ILE A 332 19.53 -6.15 30.89
N ALA A 333 20.79 -6.11 31.33
CA ALA A 333 21.40 -7.16 32.12
C ALA A 333 22.13 -6.60 33.31
N ASP A 334 22.42 -7.45 34.31
CA ASP A 334 23.20 -7.14 35.48
C ASP A 334 22.71 -5.87 36.19
N VAL A 335 21.39 -5.75 36.38
CA VAL A 335 20.81 -4.59 37.06
C VAL A 335 21.19 -4.60 38.53
N ASN A 336 21.86 -3.54 38.97
CA ASN A 336 22.31 -3.36 40.34
C ASN A 336 21.77 -2.04 40.90
N PHE A 337 21.25 -2.09 42.13
CA PHE A 337 20.78 -0.93 42.89
C PHE A 337 21.61 -0.80 44.15
N ASP A 338 22.28 0.31 44.31
CA ASP A 338 22.92 0.66 45.56
C ASP A 338 21.93 1.41 46.46
N MET A 339 21.13 0.65 47.16
CA MET A 339 20.28 1.19 48.23
C MET A 339 21.05 1.15 49.52
N GLU A 340 21.67 2.27 49.87
CA GLU A 340 22.39 2.43 51.14
C GLU A 340 21.47 2.30 52.38
N THR A 341 20.80 1.18 52.56
CA THR A 341 20.36 0.73 53.90
C THR A 341 19.95 -0.73 53.84
N ALA A 342 20.85 -1.59 54.24
CA ALA A 342 20.63 -3.01 54.51
C ALA A 342 19.62 -3.29 55.66
N SER A 343 18.68 -2.41 55.94
CA SER A 343 17.81 -2.60 57.11
C SER A 343 16.44 -3.22 56.80
N ASP A 344 16.13 -3.44 55.52
CA ASP A 344 14.77 -3.84 55.10
C ASP A 344 14.64 -5.22 54.45
N ALA A 345 15.74 -5.98 54.33
CA ALA A 345 15.65 -7.39 54.01
C ALA A 345 15.35 -8.20 55.27
N ALA A 346 14.11 -8.58 55.46
CA ALA A 346 13.78 -9.53 56.52
C ALA A 346 14.12 -10.93 56.03
N SER A 347 15.02 -11.63 56.70
CA SER A 347 15.18 -13.07 56.51
C SER A 347 14.50 -13.81 57.63
N THR A 348 13.79 -14.86 57.31
CA THR A 348 13.12 -15.70 58.29
C THR A 348 13.27 -17.17 57.88
N LEU A 349 13.10 -18.04 58.85
CA LEU A 349 13.02 -19.46 58.55
C LEU A 349 11.57 -19.91 58.44
N VAL A 350 11.33 -20.92 57.60
CA VAL A 350 10.02 -21.56 57.49
C VAL A 350 9.76 -22.34 58.78
N ASN A 351 8.60 -22.14 59.35
CA ASN A 351 8.17 -22.86 60.57
C ASN A 351 7.19 -23.97 60.16
N GLY A 352 7.71 -25.18 60.08
CA GLY A 352 7.00 -26.36 59.64
C GLY A 352 7.04 -26.54 58.10
N ALA A 353 7.33 -27.76 57.65
CA ALA A 353 7.42 -28.07 56.23
C ALA A 353 6.12 -27.67 55.48
N THR A 354 6.27 -26.95 54.36
CA THR A 354 5.16 -26.48 53.56
C THR A 354 5.09 -27.23 52.23
N THR A 355 3.93 -27.74 51.86
CA THR A 355 3.74 -28.54 50.65
C THR A 355 3.46 -27.70 49.41
N ALA A 356 3.92 -28.15 48.27
CA ALA A 356 3.61 -27.55 46.96
C ALA A 356 2.10 -27.42 46.71
N GLY A 357 1.71 -26.36 46.02
CA GLY A 357 0.32 -26.04 45.70
C GLY A 357 -0.39 -25.18 46.73
N THR A 358 0.25 -24.81 47.86
CA THR A 358 -0.34 -23.90 48.86
C THR A 358 0.11 -22.44 48.62
N THR A 359 -0.74 -21.50 49.00
CA THR A 359 -0.42 -20.05 49.05
C THR A 359 -0.16 -19.58 50.49
N LEU A 360 -0.18 -20.48 51.45
CA LEU A 360 0.07 -20.17 52.86
C LEU A 360 1.44 -20.66 53.27
N LEU A 361 2.21 -19.81 53.87
CA LEU A 361 3.56 -20.10 54.35
C LEU A 361 3.69 -19.64 55.82
N THR A 362 4.04 -20.54 56.68
CA THR A 362 4.30 -20.22 58.09
C THR A 362 5.79 -19.92 58.30
N VAL A 363 6.12 -18.84 58.97
CA VAL A 363 7.49 -18.39 59.19
C VAL A 363 7.75 -18.10 60.69
N ASP A 364 8.98 -18.14 61.10
CA ASP A 364 9.35 -17.90 62.49
C ASP A 364 9.13 -16.46 62.94
N SER A 365 9.34 -15.52 62.05
CA SER A 365 9.16 -14.09 62.30
C SER A 365 8.65 -13.35 61.08
N THR A 366 7.69 -12.46 61.29
CA THR A 366 7.18 -11.53 60.27
C THR A 366 7.62 -10.09 60.53
N SER A 367 8.62 -9.91 61.44
CA SER A 367 9.17 -8.58 61.75
C SER A 367 9.89 -7.99 60.54
N GLY A 368 9.54 -6.77 60.18
CA GLY A 368 10.08 -6.09 59.00
C GLY A 368 9.44 -6.46 57.68
N MET A 369 8.37 -7.28 57.69
CA MET A 369 7.64 -7.67 56.47
C MET A 369 6.37 -6.84 56.30
N SER A 370 6.04 -6.52 55.08
CA SER A 370 4.84 -5.79 54.70
C SER A 370 4.04 -6.52 53.60
N THR A 371 2.77 -6.25 53.49
CA THR A 371 1.98 -6.70 52.34
C THR A 371 2.50 -6.05 51.06
N SER A 372 2.60 -6.79 50.00
CA SER A 372 3.23 -6.47 48.70
C SER A 372 4.76 -6.62 48.68
N ASP A 373 5.42 -6.99 49.77
CA ASP A 373 6.84 -7.39 49.73
C ASP A 373 6.99 -8.68 48.92
N PHE A 374 8.09 -8.76 48.16
CA PHE A 374 8.47 -10.00 47.49
C PHE A 374 9.01 -11.01 48.49
N ILE A 375 8.68 -12.25 48.23
CA ILE A 375 9.20 -13.36 49.01
C ILE A 375 9.96 -14.31 48.09
N ASN A 376 11.17 -14.67 48.51
CA ASN A 376 12.08 -15.53 47.78
C ASN A 376 12.55 -16.70 48.64
N GLY A 377 12.58 -17.89 48.07
CA GLY A 377 13.03 -19.11 48.72
C GLY A 377 12.89 -20.30 47.77
N ALA A 378 13.60 -21.39 48.11
CA ALA A 378 13.47 -22.62 47.31
C ALA A 378 12.01 -23.10 47.32
N GLY A 379 11.43 -23.32 46.15
CA GLY A 379 10.01 -23.73 46.00
C GLY A 379 9.00 -22.60 45.92
N ILE A 380 9.42 -21.33 46.05
CA ILE A 380 8.56 -20.17 45.86
C ILE A 380 8.76 -19.64 44.42
N PRO A 381 7.68 -19.51 43.61
CA PRO A 381 7.79 -18.94 42.28
C PRO A 381 8.38 -17.53 42.30
N ALA A 382 9.20 -17.21 41.32
CA ALA A 382 9.72 -15.86 41.14
C ALA A 382 8.56 -14.85 40.98
N GLY A 383 8.70 -13.64 41.54
CA GLY A 383 7.66 -12.63 41.51
C GLY A 383 6.49 -12.83 42.50
N THR A 384 6.60 -13.80 43.40
CA THR A 384 5.60 -14.00 44.46
C THR A 384 5.69 -12.89 45.51
N THR A 385 4.54 -12.29 45.83
CA THR A 385 4.41 -11.24 46.84
C THR A 385 3.59 -11.73 48.03
N ILE A 386 3.77 -11.05 49.16
CA ILE A 386 2.96 -11.27 50.36
C ILE A 386 1.61 -10.54 50.16
N SER A 387 0.54 -11.29 50.00
CA SER A 387 -0.82 -10.74 49.88
C SER A 387 -1.44 -10.35 51.23
N ALA A 388 -1.14 -11.11 52.29
CA ALA A 388 -1.60 -10.80 53.64
C ALA A 388 -0.62 -11.39 54.69
N ILE A 389 -0.53 -10.74 55.84
CA ILE A 389 0.26 -11.19 57.00
C ILE A 389 -0.73 -11.43 58.17
N ASN A 390 -0.74 -12.64 58.68
CA ASN A 390 -1.67 -13.05 59.75
C ASN A 390 -0.86 -13.74 60.89
N GLY A 391 -0.27 -12.95 61.76
CA GLY A 391 0.65 -13.46 62.77
C GLY A 391 1.93 -14.02 62.13
N ALA A 392 2.22 -15.29 62.31
CA ALA A 392 3.35 -16.00 61.69
C ALA A 392 3.05 -16.59 60.31
N VAL A 393 1.83 -16.39 59.78
CA VAL A 393 1.40 -16.95 58.49
C VAL A 393 1.37 -15.86 57.42
N LEU A 394 2.10 -16.08 56.34
CA LEU A 394 2.11 -15.27 55.13
C LEU A 394 1.15 -15.88 54.11
N THR A 395 0.31 -15.06 53.51
CA THR A 395 -0.47 -15.45 52.36
C THR A 395 0.27 -14.93 51.11
N LEU A 396 0.59 -15.81 50.20
CA LEU A 396 1.36 -15.51 48.99
C LEU A 396 0.41 -15.24 47.79
N SER A 397 0.87 -14.40 46.87
CA SER A 397 0.17 -14.12 45.62
C SER A 397 0.16 -15.32 44.66
N ASN A 398 1.21 -16.14 44.71
CA ASN A 398 1.35 -17.35 43.91
C ASN A 398 1.48 -18.58 44.79
N ALA A 399 1.00 -19.72 44.28
CA ALA A 399 1.16 -21.00 44.98
C ALA A 399 2.60 -21.50 44.92
N ILE A 400 3.07 -22.13 46.03
CA ILE A 400 4.39 -22.75 46.13
C ILE A 400 4.49 -23.90 45.13
N THR A 401 5.59 -23.95 44.36
CA THR A 401 5.80 -24.93 43.27
C THR A 401 6.53 -26.22 43.70
N ALA A 402 7.26 -26.18 44.78
CA ALA A 402 7.96 -27.35 45.36
C ALA A 402 7.84 -27.33 46.87
N ASP A 403 7.92 -28.51 47.52
CA ASP A 403 7.88 -28.62 48.96
C ASP A 403 9.05 -27.85 49.61
N ILE A 404 8.74 -27.03 50.59
CA ILE A 404 9.70 -26.26 51.35
C ILE A 404 9.92 -26.94 52.72
N ALA A 405 11.18 -27.22 53.03
CA ALA A 405 11.55 -27.86 54.29
C ALA A 405 11.34 -26.93 55.47
N ASP A 406 11.16 -27.51 56.66
CA ASP A 406 11.26 -26.80 57.93
C ASP A 406 12.65 -26.20 58.10
N ASP A 407 12.73 -25.02 58.70
CA ASP A 407 13.97 -24.22 58.82
C ASP A 407 14.61 -23.78 57.49
N ALA A 408 13.89 -23.89 56.35
CA ALA A 408 14.37 -23.33 55.10
C ALA A 408 14.43 -21.80 55.18
N ASN A 409 15.55 -21.24 54.73
CA ASN A 409 15.75 -19.79 54.76
C ASN A 409 14.91 -19.14 53.65
N ILE A 410 14.15 -18.12 54.03
CA ILE A 410 13.35 -17.28 53.13
C ILE A 410 13.80 -15.84 53.32
N SER A 411 14.03 -15.18 52.21
CA SER A 411 14.25 -13.74 52.18
C SER A 411 12.97 -13.02 51.78
N VAL A 412 12.61 -12.00 52.49
CA VAL A 412 11.52 -11.11 52.19
C VAL A 412 12.11 -9.71 52.01
N GLY A 413 12.05 -9.21 50.83
CA GLY A 413 12.60 -7.92 50.47
C GLY A 413 11.67 -7.11 49.60
N ALA A 414 11.71 -5.82 49.76
CA ALA A 414 10.87 -4.87 49.05
C ALA A 414 11.46 -4.41 47.71
N ASP A 415 12.51 -5.04 47.24
CA ASP A 415 13.34 -4.45 46.19
C ASP A 415 12.87 -4.84 44.79
N ARG A 416 11.74 -4.29 44.39
CA ARG A 416 11.46 -4.07 42.98
C ARG A 416 12.26 -2.89 42.51
N ALA A 417 13.04 -3.11 41.51
CA ALA A 417 13.85 -2.04 41.01
C ALA A 417 13.21 -1.35 39.82
N PHE A 418 12.90 -2.10 38.79
CA PHE A 418 12.27 -1.59 37.57
C PHE A 418 11.29 -2.59 37.01
N ARG A 419 10.27 -2.03 36.37
CA ARG A 419 9.35 -2.80 35.51
C ARG A 419 9.66 -2.50 34.06
N ILE A 420 9.89 -3.54 33.27
CA ILE A 420 10.05 -3.46 31.85
C ILE A 420 8.77 -4.02 31.22
N THR A 421 8.20 -3.26 30.31
CA THR A 421 7.02 -3.68 29.53
C THR A 421 7.35 -3.53 28.07
N GLY A 422 7.29 -4.61 27.28
CA GLY A 422 7.35 -4.53 25.82
C GLY A 422 6.19 -3.68 25.30
N MET A 423 6.45 -2.85 24.32
CA MET A 423 5.44 -1.96 23.75
C MET A 423 5.34 -2.20 22.24
N SER A 424 4.13 -2.07 21.70
CA SER A 424 3.91 -2.00 20.26
C SER A 424 4.48 -0.71 19.67
N GLU A 425 4.70 -0.69 18.36
CA GLU A 425 5.26 0.45 17.64
C GLU A 425 4.49 1.76 17.87
N ASP A 426 3.19 1.68 18.16
CA ASP A 426 2.34 2.84 18.47
C ASP A 426 2.39 3.31 19.93
N LEU A 427 3.15 2.64 20.81
CA LEU A 427 3.25 2.86 22.27
C LEU A 427 1.90 2.77 23.01
N LEU A 428 0.87 2.21 22.39
CA LEU A 428 -0.48 2.12 22.95
C LEU A 428 -0.79 0.74 23.50
N THR A 429 -0.24 -0.30 22.87
CA THR A 429 -0.44 -1.68 23.31
C THR A 429 0.73 -2.11 24.16
N SER A 430 0.49 -2.46 25.42
CA SER A 430 1.49 -3.03 26.30
C SER A 430 1.55 -4.54 26.11
N GLY A 431 2.74 -5.05 25.91
CA GLY A 431 3.04 -6.47 25.98
C GLY A 431 3.20 -6.94 27.42
N TYR A 432 3.98 -8.01 27.58
CA TYR A 432 4.24 -8.59 28.89
C TYR A 432 5.10 -7.68 29.77
N GLN A 433 4.88 -7.75 31.08
CA GLN A 433 5.59 -6.98 32.09
C GLN A 433 6.57 -7.89 32.85
N VAL A 434 7.81 -7.46 32.96
CA VAL A 434 8.84 -8.11 33.78
C VAL A 434 9.32 -7.16 34.86
N ASP A 435 9.29 -7.63 36.10
CA ASP A 435 9.89 -6.91 37.23
C ASP A 435 11.32 -7.38 37.41
N ILE A 436 12.28 -6.48 37.24
CA ILE A 436 13.71 -6.74 37.47
C ILE A 436 14.05 -6.46 38.93
N VAL A 437 14.73 -7.39 39.58
CA VAL A 437 15.06 -7.37 40.99
C VAL A 437 16.58 -7.48 41.16
N ASP A 438 17.17 -6.71 42.06
CA ASP A 438 18.61 -6.73 42.35
C ASP A 438 19.12 -8.09 42.82
N THR A 439 20.28 -8.52 42.31
CA THR A 439 20.93 -9.81 42.60
C THR A 439 21.64 -9.87 43.94
N ASN A 440 21.93 -8.75 44.58
CA ASN A 440 22.73 -8.73 45.81
C ASN A 440 22.05 -9.32 47.06
N HIS A 441 20.77 -9.74 46.96
CA HIS A 441 19.97 -10.25 48.07
C HIS A 441 19.57 -11.74 47.97
N GLY A 442 20.42 -12.57 47.40
CA GLY A 442 20.47 -14.02 47.63
C GLY A 442 19.24 -14.85 47.29
N GLY A 443 19.03 -15.16 46.04
CA GLY A 443 18.16 -16.24 45.59
C GLY A 443 17.63 -16.00 44.17
N GLY A 444 17.93 -16.86 43.23
CA GLY A 444 17.33 -17.09 41.92
C GLY A 444 16.83 -15.87 41.13
N ASN A 445 17.67 -14.90 40.90
CA ASN A 445 17.28 -13.54 40.61
C ASN A 445 17.06 -13.25 39.12
N ILE A 446 16.08 -12.39 38.89
CA ILE A 446 15.75 -11.82 37.60
C ILE A 446 16.39 -10.44 37.53
N ASP A 447 17.66 -10.38 37.12
CA ASP A 447 18.44 -9.15 36.98
C ASP A 447 18.60 -8.69 35.53
N SER A 448 17.98 -9.42 34.60
CA SER A 448 18.15 -9.23 33.17
C SER A 448 16.83 -9.45 32.42
N ALA A 449 16.62 -8.72 31.32
CA ALA A 449 15.49 -8.90 30.44
C ALA A 449 15.89 -8.67 28.99
N ILE A 450 15.23 -9.39 28.07
CA ILE A 450 15.35 -9.21 26.62
C ILE A 450 13.99 -8.84 26.08
N VAL A 451 13.93 -7.74 25.33
CA VAL A 451 12.73 -7.32 24.60
C VAL A 451 13.02 -7.44 23.11
N THR A 452 12.25 -8.28 22.44
CA THR A 452 12.32 -8.48 20.99
C THR A 452 11.52 -7.41 20.28
N GLY A 453 12.00 -7.00 19.11
CA GLY A 453 11.33 -5.98 18.30
C GLY A 453 10.09 -6.51 17.58
N GLN A 454 9.26 -5.59 17.15
CA GLN A 454 8.11 -5.83 16.28
C GLN A 454 8.49 -5.63 14.82
N VAL A 455 8.01 -6.49 13.94
CA VAL A 455 8.12 -6.35 12.49
C VAL A 455 6.79 -5.89 11.94
N THR A 456 6.78 -4.77 11.24
CA THR A 456 5.60 -4.23 10.55
C THR A 456 5.78 -4.39 9.05
N MET A 457 4.95 -5.25 8.45
CA MET A 457 4.88 -5.48 7.02
C MET A 457 3.91 -4.50 6.38
N ALA A 458 4.26 -3.93 5.24
CA ALA A 458 3.45 -2.95 4.53
C ALA A 458 3.40 -3.19 3.02
N SER A 459 2.25 -2.90 2.41
CA SER A 459 2.09 -2.93 0.95
C SER A 459 1.03 -1.93 0.49
N SER A 460 1.12 -1.49 -0.77
CA SER A 460 0.08 -0.65 -1.40
C SER A 460 -1.20 -1.40 -1.74
N LYS A 461 -1.21 -2.72 -1.66
CA LYS A 461 -2.37 -3.60 -1.86
C LYS A 461 -2.46 -4.65 -0.78
N GLN A 462 -3.67 -5.20 -0.62
CA GLN A 462 -3.92 -6.25 0.34
C GLN A 462 -3.00 -7.46 0.08
N PHE A 463 -2.44 -7.99 1.15
CA PHE A 463 -1.64 -9.20 1.18
C PHE A 463 -2.08 -10.07 2.37
N THR A 464 -1.65 -11.31 2.37
CA THR A 464 -1.90 -12.24 3.47
C THR A 464 -0.58 -12.81 3.97
N VAL A 465 -0.52 -12.96 5.27
CA VAL A 465 0.60 -13.62 5.95
C VAL A 465 0.06 -14.89 6.59
N ASN A 466 0.79 -15.98 6.49
CA ASN A 466 0.50 -17.23 7.16
C ASN A 466 1.80 -17.70 7.84
N GLY A 467 1.80 -17.78 9.16
CA GLY A 467 2.90 -18.23 10.01
C GLY A 467 2.37 -19.14 11.12
N ASP A 468 3.25 -19.87 11.77
CA ASP A 468 2.89 -20.74 12.88
C ASP A 468 2.70 -19.91 14.16
N ILE A 469 1.51 -19.94 14.74
CA ILE A 469 1.16 -19.23 15.97
C ILE A 469 1.90 -19.76 17.22
N THR A 470 2.56 -20.90 17.14
CA THR A 470 3.28 -21.51 18.25
C THR A 470 4.78 -21.13 18.28
N LYS A 471 5.23 -20.31 17.31
CA LYS A 471 6.65 -19.98 17.10
C LYS A 471 7.06 -18.57 17.54
N GLY A 472 6.21 -17.89 18.29
CA GLY A 472 6.54 -16.64 18.96
C GLY A 472 6.43 -15.35 18.12
N LEU A 473 6.15 -15.45 16.82
CA LEU A 473 5.97 -14.26 15.99
C LEU A 473 4.52 -13.75 15.95
N PHE A 474 3.57 -14.65 16.12
CA PHE A 474 2.15 -14.34 16.08
C PHE A 474 1.41 -15.12 17.16
N THR A 475 0.54 -14.43 17.94
CA THR A 475 -0.35 -15.08 18.91
C THR A 475 -1.63 -15.60 18.26
N THR A 476 -2.00 -15.01 17.13
CA THR A 476 -3.15 -15.42 16.32
C THR A 476 -2.72 -15.52 14.87
N ASN A 477 -3.38 -16.40 14.07
CA ASN A 477 -3.07 -16.46 12.64
C ASN A 477 -3.27 -15.06 12.01
N PRO A 478 -2.19 -14.41 11.49
CA PRO A 478 -2.23 -13.02 11.06
C PRO A 478 -3.20 -12.75 9.90
N GLY A 479 -3.39 -13.74 9.01
CA GLY A 479 -4.39 -13.66 7.94
C GLY A 479 -4.15 -12.52 6.96
N ALA A 480 -5.21 -11.74 6.69
CA ALA A 480 -5.16 -10.65 5.73
C ALA A 480 -4.75 -9.33 6.39
N ALA A 481 -3.82 -8.63 5.76
CA ALA A 481 -3.37 -7.31 6.19
C ALA A 481 -4.53 -6.30 6.24
N THR A 482 -4.51 -5.45 7.24
CA THR A 482 -5.52 -4.41 7.47
C THR A 482 -5.13 -3.12 6.75
N LEU A 483 -6.14 -2.37 6.24
CA LEU A 483 -5.89 -1.08 5.60
C LEU A 483 -5.76 0.02 6.65
N ASN A 484 -4.57 0.56 6.81
CA ASN A 484 -4.35 1.81 7.51
C ASN A 484 -4.61 2.96 6.52
N LYS A 485 -5.76 3.62 6.69
CA LYS A 485 -6.33 4.56 5.72
C LYS A 485 -5.64 5.91 5.77
N LEU A 486 -5.52 6.55 4.61
CA LEU A 486 -5.05 7.94 4.51
C LEU A 486 -5.94 8.91 5.30
N SER A 487 -7.26 8.63 5.43
CA SER A 487 -8.18 9.44 6.23
C SER A 487 -7.89 9.44 7.74
N GLY A 488 -7.14 8.44 8.22
CA GLY A 488 -6.83 8.25 9.65
C GLY A 488 -5.45 8.74 10.07
N ILE A 489 -4.66 9.32 9.17
CA ILE A 489 -3.31 9.77 9.52
C ILE A 489 -3.30 10.91 10.53
N SER A 490 -2.27 10.89 11.39
CA SER A 490 -2.11 11.89 12.44
C SER A 490 -0.63 12.21 12.61
N VAL A 491 -0.32 13.49 12.81
CA VAL A 491 1.04 13.99 13.05
C VAL A 491 1.18 14.66 14.44
N LEU A 492 0.29 14.30 15.37
CA LEU A 492 0.24 14.89 16.71
C LEU A 492 1.38 14.44 17.62
N THR A 493 2.01 13.30 17.32
CA THR A 493 3.18 12.78 18.05
C THR A 493 4.27 12.41 17.07
N ARG A 494 5.52 12.35 17.54
CA ARG A 494 6.66 11.89 16.72
C ARG A 494 6.36 10.53 16.08
N GLN A 495 5.92 9.56 16.87
CA GLN A 495 5.63 8.21 16.40
C GLN A 495 4.54 8.21 15.31
N LYS A 496 3.39 8.84 15.57
CA LYS A 496 2.32 8.94 14.57
C LYS A 496 2.76 9.66 13.28
N SER A 497 3.71 10.57 13.39
CA SER A 497 4.28 11.24 12.21
C SER A 497 5.12 10.26 11.38
N THR A 498 5.93 9.40 12.01
CA THR A 498 6.69 8.35 11.30
C THR A 498 5.77 7.29 10.69
N ASP A 499 4.74 6.84 11.41
CA ASP A 499 3.74 5.89 10.88
C ASP A 499 2.99 6.48 9.67
N THR A 500 2.69 7.78 9.75
CA THR A 500 2.07 8.52 8.64
C THR A 500 2.94 8.49 7.38
N LEU A 501 4.27 8.52 7.49
CA LEU A 501 5.17 8.44 6.33
C LEU A 501 4.99 7.12 5.58
N VAL A 502 4.86 5.99 6.28
CA VAL A 502 4.62 4.68 5.66
C VAL A 502 3.30 4.68 4.88
N VAL A 503 2.24 5.23 5.48
CA VAL A 503 0.91 5.32 4.83
C VAL A 503 0.99 6.19 3.58
N LEU A 504 1.69 7.34 3.65
CA LEU A 504 1.87 8.25 2.52
C LEU A 504 2.69 7.63 1.40
N ASP A 505 3.79 6.94 1.73
CA ASP A 505 4.64 6.30 0.72
C ASP A 505 3.85 5.24 -0.06
N LYS A 506 3.07 4.38 0.62
CA LYS A 506 2.21 3.38 -0.04
C LYS A 506 1.04 4.01 -0.82
N ALA A 507 0.49 5.13 -0.33
CA ALA A 507 -0.51 5.89 -1.07
C ALA A 507 0.06 6.51 -2.36
N MET A 508 1.26 7.08 -2.31
CA MET A 508 1.96 7.62 -3.48
C MET A 508 2.33 6.51 -4.47
N ASP A 509 2.79 5.35 -4.01
CA ASP A 509 3.06 4.19 -4.87
C ASP A 509 1.81 3.77 -5.64
N ARG A 510 0.66 3.75 -4.98
CA ARG A 510 -0.61 3.41 -5.63
C ARG A 510 -1.02 4.44 -6.68
N ILE A 511 -0.85 5.74 -6.39
CA ILE A 511 -1.11 6.81 -7.37
C ILE A 511 -0.16 6.68 -8.56
N ASN A 512 1.13 6.46 -8.32
CA ASN A 512 2.12 6.31 -9.38
C ASN A 512 1.84 5.09 -10.26
N LEU A 513 1.43 3.98 -9.67
CA LEU A 513 1.01 2.79 -10.40
C LEU A 513 -0.20 3.09 -11.31
N GLU A 514 -1.18 3.84 -10.82
CA GLU A 514 -2.37 4.18 -11.59
C GLU A 514 -2.03 5.18 -12.72
N ARG A 515 -1.17 6.17 -12.47
CA ARG A 515 -0.64 7.07 -13.51
C ARG A 515 0.12 6.30 -14.58
N ALA A 516 0.94 5.34 -14.22
CA ALA A 516 1.65 4.47 -15.17
C ALA A 516 0.68 3.67 -16.05
N LYS A 517 -0.41 3.14 -15.48
CA LYS A 517 -1.47 2.45 -16.25
C LYS A 517 -2.17 3.39 -17.22
N LEU A 518 -2.53 4.61 -16.77
CA LEU A 518 -3.15 5.61 -17.64
C LEU A 518 -2.23 5.99 -18.79
N GLY A 519 -0.92 6.19 -18.53
CA GLY A 519 0.08 6.44 -19.56
C GLY A 519 0.18 5.29 -20.58
N ALA A 520 0.15 4.04 -20.12
CA ALA A 520 0.16 2.87 -20.99
C ALA A 520 -1.13 2.78 -21.83
N ILE A 521 -2.30 3.13 -21.27
CA ILE A 521 -3.57 3.20 -21.99
C ILE A 521 -3.52 4.28 -23.06
N MET A 522 -3.04 5.50 -22.75
CA MET A 522 -2.89 6.58 -23.74
C MET A 522 -2.01 6.15 -24.90
N SER A 523 -0.82 5.62 -24.62
CA SER A 523 0.08 5.14 -25.68
C SER A 523 -0.53 4.03 -26.53
N ARG A 524 -1.26 3.10 -25.93
CA ARG A 524 -1.99 2.05 -26.66
C ARG A 524 -3.09 2.63 -27.56
N MET A 525 -3.84 3.63 -27.06
CA MET A 525 -4.89 4.28 -27.86
C MET A 525 -4.33 5.11 -29.02
N GLU A 526 -3.23 5.82 -28.82
CA GLU A 526 -2.51 6.53 -29.89
C GLU A 526 -2.08 5.57 -31.01
N LYS A 527 -1.51 4.43 -30.67
CA LYS A 527 -1.15 3.40 -31.66
C LYS A 527 -2.36 2.80 -32.37
N ALA A 528 -3.50 2.67 -31.66
CA ALA A 528 -4.75 2.24 -32.29
C ALA A 528 -5.27 3.29 -33.28
N VAL A 529 -5.22 4.58 -32.92
CA VAL A 529 -5.60 5.71 -33.81
C VAL A 529 -4.73 5.74 -35.06
N ASP A 530 -3.40 5.62 -34.90
CA ASP A 530 -2.46 5.57 -36.03
C ASP A 530 -2.79 4.42 -36.99
N ASN A 531 -3.03 3.23 -36.46
CA ASN A 531 -3.40 2.06 -37.28
C ASN A 531 -4.74 2.26 -37.99
N LEU A 532 -5.78 2.71 -37.26
CA LEU A 532 -7.08 2.97 -37.82
C LEU A 532 -7.05 4.05 -38.93
N SER A 533 -6.27 5.10 -38.73
CA SER A 533 -6.04 6.14 -39.74
C SER A 533 -5.39 5.59 -41.01
N ASN A 534 -4.38 4.72 -40.88
CA ASN A 534 -3.76 4.04 -42.00
C ASN A 534 -4.76 3.12 -42.74
N VAL A 535 -5.60 2.38 -42.00
CA VAL A 535 -6.63 1.53 -42.59
C VAL A 535 -7.68 2.39 -43.31
N ALA A 536 -8.09 3.52 -42.70
CA ALA A 536 -9.03 4.46 -43.35
C ALA A 536 -8.48 5.02 -44.65
N MET A 537 -7.22 5.49 -44.67
CA MET A 537 -6.54 6.01 -45.87
C MET A 537 -6.47 4.94 -46.97
N ASN A 538 -6.02 3.74 -46.63
CA ASN A 538 -5.91 2.64 -47.60
C ASN A 538 -7.28 2.20 -48.16
N THR A 539 -8.32 2.18 -47.30
CA THR A 539 -9.67 1.84 -47.71
C THR A 539 -10.27 2.93 -48.61
N THR A 540 -10.02 4.21 -48.28
CA THR A 540 -10.45 5.37 -49.09
C THR A 540 -9.75 5.35 -50.45
N ALA A 541 -8.45 5.12 -50.51
CA ALA A 541 -7.70 4.99 -51.75
C ALA A 541 -8.18 3.80 -52.59
N SER A 542 -8.53 2.68 -51.94
CA SER A 542 -9.10 1.51 -52.66
C SER A 542 -10.50 1.78 -53.18
N LYS A 543 -11.33 2.50 -52.39
CA LYS A 543 -12.66 2.95 -52.85
C LYS A 543 -12.52 3.89 -54.05
N GLY A 544 -11.59 4.87 -54.03
CA GLY A 544 -11.33 5.79 -55.11
C GLY A 544 -11.00 5.05 -56.42
N ARG A 545 -10.13 4.02 -56.35
CA ARG A 545 -9.80 3.19 -57.53
C ARG A 545 -11.01 2.49 -58.15
N ILE A 546 -12.06 2.20 -57.36
CA ILE A 546 -13.29 1.56 -57.85
C ILE A 546 -14.27 2.60 -58.41
N VAL A 547 -14.42 3.74 -57.72
CA VAL A 547 -15.54 4.65 -57.92
C VAL A 547 -15.16 5.94 -58.66
N ASP A 548 -13.91 6.41 -58.55
CA ASP A 548 -13.50 7.69 -59.15
C ASP A 548 -13.40 7.61 -60.66
N ALA A 549 -13.80 8.68 -61.34
CA ALA A 549 -13.68 8.82 -62.76
C ALA A 549 -12.32 9.42 -63.15
N ASP A 550 -11.74 8.90 -64.24
CA ASP A 550 -10.61 9.54 -64.89
C ASP A 550 -11.09 10.73 -65.70
N PHE A 551 -10.80 11.94 -65.22
CA PHE A 551 -11.23 13.20 -65.82
C PHE A 551 -10.77 13.35 -67.27
N ALA A 552 -9.55 12.91 -67.60
CA ALA A 552 -8.99 13.02 -68.96
C ALA A 552 -9.74 12.08 -69.91
N LEU A 553 -10.00 10.84 -69.48
CA LEU A 553 -10.74 9.87 -70.27
C LEU A 553 -12.19 10.31 -70.47
N GLU A 554 -12.92 10.78 -69.43
CA GLU A 554 -14.31 11.20 -69.53
C GLU A 554 -14.48 12.51 -70.36
N SER A 555 -13.51 13.45 -70.27
CA SER A 555 -13.47 14.65 -71.10
C SER A 555 -13.31 14.28 -72.62
N ALA A 556 -12.42 13.31 -72.91
CA ALA A 556 -12.21 12.80 -74.23
C ALA A 556 -13.49 12.08 -74.80
N ASN A 557 -14.16 11.29 -73.87
CA ASN A 557 -15.43 10.63 -74.21
C ASN A 557 -16.53 11.65 -74.47
N LEU A 558 -16.64 12.70 -73.66
CA LEU A 558 -17.61 13.79 -73.85
C LEU A 558 -17.41 14.50 -75.21
N THR A 559 -16.12 14.88 -75.51
CA THR A 559 -15.78 15.53 -76.73
C THR A 559 -16.13 14.63 -77.98
N ARG A 560 -15.80 13.34 -77.88
CA ARG A 560 -16.13 12.34 -78.90
C ARG A 560 -17.65 12.23 -79.04
N ALA A 561 -18.41 12.17 -77.95
CA ALA A 561 -19.89 12.12 -78.05
C ALA A 561 -20.46 13.39 -78.66
N GLN A 562 -19.93 14.57 -78.32
CA GLN A 562 -20.36 15.84 -78.97
C GLN A 562 -20.10 15.85 -80.46
N ILE A 563 -18.94 15.37 -80.94
CA ILE A 563 -18.59 15.29 -82.35
C ILE A 563 -19.49 14.28 -83.04
N LEU A 564 -19.75 13.11 -82.44
CA LEU A 564 -20.62 12.09 -82.99
C LEU A 564 -22.07 12.57 -83.01
N GLN A 565 -22.54 13.32 -82.02
CA GLN A 565 -23.84 13.97 -81.99
C GLN A 565 -24.04 14.93 -83.19
N SER A 566 -23.04 15.81 -83.35
CA SER A 566 -23.06 16.75 -84.46
C SER A 566 -23.11 16.01 -85.85
N SER A 567 -22.29 14.93 -85.93
CA SER A 567 -22.24 14.10 -87.16
C SER A 567 -23.54 13.33 -87.39
N ALA A 568 -24.12 12.77 -86.30
CA ALA A 568 -25.42 12.07 -86.39
C ALA A 568 -26.55 13.00 -86.85
N THR A 569 -26.58 14.22 -86.32
CA THR A 569 -27.57 15.25 -86.73
C THR A 569 -27.41 15.61 -88.22
N ALA A 570 -26.15 15.79 -88.67
CA ALA A 570 -25.89 16.03 -90.09
C ALA A 570 -26.30 14.85 -90.99
N MET A 571 -26.03 13.61 -90.52
CA MET A 571 -26.47 12.39 -91.25
C MET A 571 -27.98 12.23 -91.33
N ILE A 572 -28.71 12.57 -90.25
CA ILE A 572 -30.16 12.56 -90.19
C ILE A 572 -30.71 13.58 -91.23
N ALA A 573 -30.15 14.78 -91.29
CA ALA A 573 -30.49 15.81 -92.24
C ALA A 573 -30.23 15.34 -93.68
N GLN A 574 -29.06 14.69 -93.93
CA GLN A 574 -28.74 14.17 -95.26
C GLN A 574 -29.61 12.98 -95.68
N ALA A 575 -29.92 12.07 -94.71
CA ALA A 575 -30.81 10.94 -94.95
C ALA A 575 -32.26 11.40 -95.27
N SER A 576 -32.69 12.47 -94.61
CA SER A 576 -34.02 13.09 -94.95
C SER A 576 -34.03 13.77 -96.31
N LYS A 577 -32.90 14.44 -96.63
CA LYS A 577 -32.77 15.10 -97.94
C LYS A 577 -32.70 14.10 -99.11
N SER A 578 -32.04 12.96 -98.93
CA SER A 578 -31.97 11.90 -99.95
C SER A 578 -33.36 11.27 -100.27
N MET A 579 -34.24 11.18 -99.25
CA MET A 579 -35.63 10.73 -99.50
C MET A 579 -36.49 11.77 -100.22
N GLN A 580 -36.26 13.07 -99.97
CA GLN A 580 -36.92 14.15 -100.68
C GLN A 580 -36.55 14.12 -102.19
N THR A 581 -35.27 13.92 -102.50
CA THR A 581 -34.84 13.81 -103.90
C THR A 581 -35.41 12.58 -104.61
N VAL A 582 -35.57 11.44 -103.91
CA VAL A 582 -36.27 10.26 -104.45
C VAL A 582 -37.75 10.54 -104.69
N LEU A 583 -38.39 11.32 -103.80
CA LEU A 583 -39.78 11.71 -103.94
C LEU A 583 -39.99 12.70 -105.14
N GLU A 584 -39.03 13.62 -105.35
CA GLU A 584 -39.01 14.54 -106.49
C GLU A 584 -38.79 13.83 -107.82
N LEU A 585 -38.05 12.73 -107.86
CA LEU A 585 -37.82 11.90 -109.06
C LEU A 585 -39.04 11.03 -109.44
N LEU A 586 -39.97 10.85 -108.47
CA LEU A 586 -41.21 10.10 -108.66
C LEU A 586 -42.43 10.99 -108.99
N ARG A 587 -42.26 12.29 -109.00
CA ARG A 587 -43.23 13.29 -109.42
C ARG A 587 -42.97 13.69 -110.83
#